data_063a0753ff06a1a59a57d0e65b17d3da
#
_entry.id   063a0753ff06a1a59a57d0e65b17d3da
#
_cell.length_a   1.000
_cell.length_b   1.000
_cell.length_c   1.000
_cell.angle_alpha   90.00
_cell.angle_beta   90.00
_cell.angle_gamma   90.00
#
_symmetry.space_group_name_H-M   'P 1'
#
loop_
_entity.id
_entity.type
_entity.pdbx_description
1 polymer ?
#
loop_
_entity_poly.entity_id
_entity_poly.type
_entity_poly.pdbx_seq_one_letter_code
_entity_poly.pdbx_strand_id
1 'polypeptide(L)'
;MPAWRKRFAWTAAFTLLAQSTTPALAACQVDQQGSFKGEGVRLARAPGLQPAARFAVYRAPLAVNTDGAPTSYHPEDFLGERLAINRIDHGIAIRRAGGGSLMTEQKREVFDRWRASPGWVVPPGFTISWRNVIVAGPDGRPCIFSTGSHAGYFGSLTALQNGLSGGAAGECQAANQLDQRVVPAIVLRGGAGSPLQQFGARIGDLVVATNPVTRVVVSAVAGDSGDGNRIGEGSIALNMALLSVTQQPRTYEDAKRLDTGTAAMVVAVLPQSAAFRRERPYNAENLARRLDTWAAERGYGNTQGLANATLECSNGL
;
A
#
# COMPACT_ATOMS: atom_id res chain seq x y z
N MET A 1 -32.29 67.58 59.65
CA MET A 1 -32.41 66.31 58.94
C MET A 1 -31.22 66.20 58.04
N PRO A 2 -30.24 65.30 58.24
CA PRO A 2 -29.07 65.16 57.38
C PRO A 2 -29.25 64.11 56.32
N ALA A 3 -28.90 64.48 55.09
CA ALA A 3 -28.93 63.61 53.89
C ALA A 3 -27.71 62.70 53.87
N TRP A 4 -27.98 61.37 53.73
CA TRP A 4 -26.94 60.36 53.58
C TRP A 4 -26.59 60.22 52.07
N ARG A 5 -25.32 60.50 51.75
CA ARG A 5 -24.69 60.24 50.45
C ARG A 5 -24.17 58.84 50.46
N LYS A 6 -24.76 57.93 49.62
CA LYS A 6 -24.20 56.61 49.32
C LYS A 6 -23.10 56.74 48.28
N ARG A 7 -21.89 56.34 48.67
CA ARG A 7 -20.74 56.18 47.73
C ARG A 7 -20.81 54.79 47.14
N PHE A 8 -20.97 54.70 45.81
CA PHE A 8 -20.81 53.46 45.04
C PHE A 8 -19.31 53.29 44.76
N ALA A 9 -18.73 52.17 45.26
CA ALA A 9 -17.40 51.72 44.87
C ALA A 9 -17.53 50.85 43.62
N TRP A 10 -16.90 51.24 42.54
CA TRP A 10 -16.77 50.44 41.34
C TRP A 10 -15.55 49.53 41.51
N THR A 11 -15.78 48.21 41.61
CA THR A 11 -14.73 47.20 41.57
C THR A 11 -14.51 46.82 40.10
N ALA A 12 -13.40 47.23 39.50
CA ALA A 12 -13.02 46.80 38.16
C ALA A 12 -12.46 45.38 38.25
N ALA A 13 -13.20 44.44 37.73
CA ALA A 13 -12.72 43.04 37.55
C ALA A 13 -11.84 42.98 36.31
N PHE A 14 -10.54 42.82 36.49
CA PHE A 14 -9.59 42.49 35.41
C PHE A 14 -9.74 41.00 35.04
N THR A 15 -10.39 40.72 33.91
CA THR A 15 -10.43 39.39 33.33
C THR A 15 -9.12 39.15 32.59
N LEU A 16 -8.23 38.39 33.18
CA LEU A 16 -7.04 37.86 32.50
C LEU A 16 -7.51 36.86 31.42
N LEU A 17 -7.51 37.27 30.16
CA LEU A 17 -7.61 36.39 29.01
C LEU A 17 -6.32 35.56 28.94
N ALA A 18 -6.39 34.32 29.40
CA ALA A 18 -5.36 33.33 29.13
C ALA A 18 -5.32 33.07 27.62
N GLN A 19 -4.35 33.64 26.92
CA GLN A 19 -4.05 33.29 25.56
C GLN A 19 -3.53 31.84 25.57
N SER A 20 -4.38 30.89 25.18
CA SER A 20 -3.96 29.54 24.85
C SER A 20 -3.08 29.62 23.59
N THR A 21 -1.77 29.70 23.79
CA THR A 21 -0.79 29.48 22.72
C THR A 21 -0.93 28.02 22.30
N THR A 22 -1.69 27.77 21.23
CA THR A 22 -1.58 26.52 20.48
C THR A 22 -0.11 26.38 20.11
N PRO A 23 0.57 25.28 20.51
CA PRO A 23 1.94 25.09 20.10
C PRO A 23 1.96 25.08 18.56
N ALA A 24 2.70 25.99 17.96
CA ALA A 24 3.00 25.96 16.54
C ALA A 24 3.58 24.57 16.27
N LEU A 25 2.91 23.79 15.41
CA LEU A 25 3.42 22.49 14.98
C LEU A 25 4.84 22.73 14.48
N ALA A 26 5.80 22.12 15.16
CA ALA A 26 7.21 22.35 14.89
C ALA A 26 7.51 21.89 13.46
N ALA A 27 8.23 22.71 12.70
CA ALA A 27 8.60 22.45 11.32
C ALA A 27 9.23 21.05 11.16
N CYS A 28 8.94 20.36 10.04
CA CYS A 28 9.51 19.06 9.69
C CYS A 28 11.04 19.10 9.71
N GLN A 29 11.68 18.10 10.33
CA GLN A 29 13.11 17.87 10.21
C GLN A 29 13.37 16.88 9.08
N VAL A 30 13.93 17.37 7.98
CA VAL A 30 14.34 16.55 6.83
C VAL A 30 15.79 16.13 7.01
N ASP A 31 16.04 14.81 7.12
CA ASP A 31 17.38 14.25 7.25
C ASP A 31 18.02 13.96 5.88
N GLN A 32 17.23 13.50 4.91
CA GLN A 32 17.67 13.22 3.54
C GLN A 32 16.53 13.52 2.55
N GLN A 33 16.89 13.81 1.31
CA GLN A 33 15.95 14.01 0.22
C GLN A 33 16.43 13.27 -1.03
N GLY A 34 15.50 12.65 -1.73
CA GLY A 34 15.73 11.98 -3.01
C GLY A 34 14.56 12.22 -3.94
N SER A 35 14.69 11.79 -5.19
CA SER A 35 13.58 11.82 -6.14
C SER A 35 13.61 10.60 -7.04
N PHE A 36 12.45 10.25 -7.56
CA PHE A 36 12.29 9.23 -8.57
C PHE A 36 11.34 9.72 -9.65
N LYS A 37 11.83 9.89 -10.87
CA LYS A 37 11.06 10.36 -12.04
C LYS A 37 10.21 11.60 -11.77
N GLY A 38 10.75 12.55 -11.02
CA GLY A 38 10.07 13.79 -10.67
C GLY A 38 9.30 13.74 -9.35
N GLU A 39 9.07 12.57 -8.78
CA GLU A 39 8.41 12.44 -7.49
C GLU A 39 9.43 12.55 -6.34
N GLY A 40 9.24 13.54 -5.47
CA GLY A 40 10.10 13.76 -4.32
C GLY A 40 9.85 12.76 -3.20
N VAL A 41 10.93 12.32 -2.54
CA VAL A 41 10.87 11.48 -1.34
C VAL A 41 11.77 12.09 -0.28
N ARG A 42 11.29 12.21 0.95
CA ARG A 42 12.07 12.70 2.09
C ARG A 42 12.19 11.64 3.16
N LEU A 43 13.40 11.45 3.70
CA LEU A 43 13.59 10.81 4.99
C LEU A 43 13.53 11.90 6.05
N ALA A 44 12.51 11.85 6.91
CA ALA A 44 12.17 12.94 7.82
C ALA A 44 11.65 12.42 9.17
N ARG A 45 11.50 13.34 10.11
CA ARG A 45 10.88 13.10 11.43
C ARG A 45 10.33 14.41 12.00
N ALA A 46 9.52 14.32 13.04
CA ALA A 46 9.17 15.49 13.81
C ALA A 46 10.41 16.02 14.57
N PRO A 47 10.56 17.34 14.70
CA PRO A 47 11.68 17.94 15.42
C PRO A 47 11.78 17.45 16.86
N GLY A 48 13.00 17.29 17.34
CA GLY A 48 13.29 16.81 18.69
C GLY A 48 13.20 15.29 18.87
N LEU A 49 12.65 14.54 17.90
CA LEU A 49 12.61 13.09 18.00
C LEU A 49 13.94 12.44 17.57
N GLN A 50 14.19 11.25 18.09
CA GLN A 50 15.39 10.48 17.79
C GLN A 50 15.41 9.96 16.34
N PRO A 51 16.60 9.67 15.76
CA PRO A 51 16.70 9.08 14.41
C PRO A 51 15.89 7.80 14.19
N ALA A 52 15.64 7.03 15.25
CA ALA A 52 14.79 5.83 15.18
C ALA A 52 13.31 6.13 14.91
N ALA A 53 12.88 7.40 14.99
CA ALA A 53 11.53 7.86 14.68
C ALA A 53 11.35 8.30 13.21
N ARG A 54 12.36 8.15 12.36
CA ARG A 54 12.30 8.58 10.95
C ARG A 54 11.28 7.78 10.15
N PHE A 55 10.72 8.46 9.16
CA PHE A 55 9.88 7.89 8.12
C PHE A 55 10.33 8.39 6.75
N ALA A 56 10.16 7.55 5.72
CA ALA A 56 10.37 7.94 4.33
C ALA A 56 9.01 8.32 3.72
N VAL A 57 8.79 9.63 3.47
CA VAL A 57 7.51 10.18 3.03
C VAL A 57 7.57 10.66 1.58
N TYR A 58 6.46 10.42 0.87
CA TYR A 58 6.24 10.92 -0.49
C TYR A 58 4.77 11.27 -0.71
N ARG A 59 4.50 12.00 -1.80
CA ARG A 59 3.16 12.24 -2.33
C ARG A 59 3.02 11.62 -3.70
N ALA A 60 2.01 10.81 -3.89
CA ALA A 60 1.71 10.22 -5.20
C ALA A 60 0.23 9.85 -5.32
N PRO A 61 -0.35 9.88 -6.52
CA PRO A 61 -1.57 9.13 -6.77
C PRO A 61 -1.28 7.63 -6.61
N LEU A 62 -2.26 6.89 -6.07
CA LEU A 62 -2.14 5.46 -5.89
C LEU A 62 -2.93 4.73 -6.98
N ALA A 63 -2.23 4.01 -7.85
CA ALA A 63 -2.87 3.00 -8.68
C ALA A 63 -3.19 1.76 -7.84
N VAL A 64 -4.27 1.08 -8.19
CA VAL A 64 -4.62 -0.15 -7.49
C VAL A 64 -3.70 -1.30 -7.90
N ASN A 65 -3.14 -1.99 -6.90
CA ASN A 65 -2.50 -3.30 -7.06
C ASN A 65 -3.45 -4.39 -6.55
N THR A 66 -3.62 -5.43 -7.34
CA THR A 66 -4.46 -6.58 -7.00
C THR A 66 -3.65 -7.84 -6.71
N ASP A 67 -2.33 -7.84 -6.94
CA ASP A 67 -1.49 -9.00 -6.76
C ASP A 67 -1.56 -9.52 -5.31
N GLY A 68 -1.57 -10.82 -5.14
CA GLY A 68 -1.80 -11.46 -3.84
C GLY A 68 -3.28 -11.69 -3.51
N ALA A 69 -4.22 -10.95 -4.11
CA ALA A 69 -5.63 -11.26 -3.92
C ALA A 69 -5.99 -12.59 -4.59
N PRO A 70 -6.70 -13.50 -3.91
CA PRO A 70 -6.99 -14.82 -4.45
C PRO A 70 -7.97 -14.81 -5.62
N THR A 71 -8.55 -13.66 -5.95
CA THR A 71 -9.42 -13.46 -7.12
C THR A 71 -8.79 -12.59 -8.20
N SER A 72 -7.48 -12.33 -8.14
CA SER A 72 -6.80 -11.45 -9.10
C SER A 72 -6.85 -11.98 -10.53
N TYR A 73 -6.61 -13.26 -10.72
CA TYR A 73 -6.45 -13.83 -12.05
C TYR A 73 -7.25 -15.14 -12.19
N HIS A 74 -8.04 -15.22 -13.24
CA HIS A 74 -8.79 -16.45 -13.55
C HIS A 74 -8.45 -16.92 -14.97
N PRO A 75 -8.10 -18.23 -15.18
CA PRO A 75 -7.66 -18.73 -16.48
C PRO A 75 -8.73 -18.64 -17.59
N GLU A 76 -9.99 -18.49 -17.23
CA GLU A 76 -11.11 -18.34 -18.17
C GLU A 76 -11.59 -16.90 -18.35
N ASP A 77 -10.84 -15.93 -17.80
CA ASP A 77 -11.20 -14.52 -17.86
C ASP A 77 -9.97 -13.64 -18.12
N PHE A 78 -9.51 -13.70 -19.39
CA PHE A 78 -8.28 -13.02 -19.80
C PHE A 78 -8.29 -11.50 -19.54
N LEU A 79 -9.46 -10.86 -19.69
CA LEU A 79 -9.61 -9.42 -19.55
C LEU A 79 -10.08 -8.96 -18.15
N GLY A 80 -10.44 -9.89 -17.25
CA GLY A 80 -10.97 -9.56 -15.94
C GLY A 80 -12.38 -8.95 -15.99
N GLU A 81 -13.21 -9.40 -16.92
CA GLU A 81 -14.54 -8.82 -17.15
C GLU A 81 -15.64 -9.43 -16.28
N ARG A 82 -15.44 -10.66 -15.77
CA ARG A 82 -16.52 -11.44 -15.13
C ARG A 82 -16.12 -12.14 -13.84
N LEU A 83 -14.95 -12.74 -13.82
CA LEU A 83 -14.49 -13.63 -12.75
C LEU A 83 -13.34 -13.00 -11.97
N ALA A 84 -12.42 -12.33 -12.65
CA ALA A 84 -11.19 -11.83 -12.09
C ALA A 84 -11.20 -10.29 -11.93
N ILE A 85 -10.48 -9.81 -10.95
CA ILE A 85 -10.32 -8.38 -10.68
C ILE A 85 -9.05 -7.79 -11.31
N ASN A 86 -8.33 -8.60 -12.11
CA ASN A 86 -7.21 -8.16 -12.92
C ASN A 86 -7.19 -8.91 -14.25
N ARG A 87 -6.45 -8.38 -15.21
CA ARG A 87 -6.24 -8.97 -16.53
C ARG A 87 -5.07 -9.92 -16.50
N ILE A 88 -5.18 -11.03 -17.23
CA ILE A 88 -4.08 -12.00 -17.35
C ILE A 88 -2.79 -11.37 -17.86
N ASP A 89 -2.86 -10.50 -18.86
CA ASP A 89 -1.67 -9.88 -19.46
C ASP A 89 -1.01 -8.81 -18.59
N HIS A 90 -1.54 -8.52 -17.40
CA HIS A 90 -0.86 -7.74 -16.37
C HIS A 90 0.02 -8.63 -15.46
N GLY A 91 -0.40 -9.85 -15.18
CA GLY A 91 0.35 -10.80 -14.35
C GLY A 91 1.21 -11.79 -15.14
N ILE A 92 0.88 -12.02 -16.42
CA ILE A 92 1.58 -12.98 -17.29
C ILE A 92 2.10 -12.25 -18.51
N ALA A 93 3.42 -12.10 -18.61
CA ALA A 93 4.05 -11.46 -19.74
C ALA A 93 4.14 -12.43 -20.93
N ILE A 94 3.46 -12.12 -22.02
CA ILE A 94 3.43 -12.88 -23.26
C ILE A 94 4.10 -12.06 -24.36
N ARG A 95 5.15 -12.62 -24.97
CA ARG A 95 5.99 -11.92 -25.97
C ARG A 95 6.33 -12.85 -27.14
N ARG A 96 6.65 -12.30 -28.32
CA ARG A 96 7.29 -13.04 -29.41
C ARG A 96 8.73 -13.37 -29.04
N ALA A 97 9.21 -14.56 -29.36
CA ALA A 97 10.59 -14.97 -29.08
C ALA A 97 11.63 -14.08 -29.80
N GLY A 98 11.30 -13.57 -30.99
CA GLY A 98 12.14 -12.65 -31.77
C GLY A 98 11.93 -11.16 -31.43
N GLY A 99 11.18 -10.84 -30.38
CA GLY A 99 10.82 -9.46 -30.04
C GLY A 99 9.55 -8.98 -30.75
N GLY A 100 9.17 -7.73 -30.47
CA GLY A 100 7.94 -7.11 -30.95
C GLY A 100 6.76 -7.21 -30.00
N SER A 101 5.90 -6.20 -30.03
CA SER A 101 4.69 -6.14 -29.22
C SER A 101 3.59 -7.02 -29.80
N LEU A 102 2.78 -7.58 -28.93
CA LEU A 102 1.55 -8.27 -29.26
C LEU A 102 0.34 -7.41 -28.85
N MET A 103 -0.66 -7.38 -29.71
CA MET A 103 -1.97 -6.83 -29.36
C MET A 103 -2.67 -7.75 -28.32
N THR A 104 -3.59 -7.21 -27.57
CA THR A 104 -4.31 -7.95 -26.51
C THR A 104 -4.94 -9.24 -27.01
N GLU A 105 -5.59 -9.23 -28.18
CA GLU A 105 -6.18 -10.44 -28.76
C GLU A 105 -5.13 -11.51 -29.12
N GLN A 106 -3.98 -11.10 -29.66
CA GLN A 106 -2.89 -12.04 -29.93
C GLN A 106 -2.31 -12.64 -28.66
N LYS A 107 -2.19 -11.85 -27.59
CA LYS A 107 -1.78 -12.37 -26.27
C LYS A 107 -2.81 -13.39 -25.75
N ARG A 108 -4.11 -13.09 -25.89
CA ARG A 108 -5.19 -14.00 -25.48
C ARG A 108 -5.12 -15.33 -26.24
N GLU A 109 -4.98 -15.31 -27.55
CA GLU A 109 -4.83 -16.52 -28.35
C GLU A 109 -3.63 -17.37 -27.93
N VAL A 110 -2.48 -16.73 -27.66
CA VAL A 110 -1.28 -17.44 -27.19
C VAL A 110 -1.51 -18.02 -25.80
N PHE A 111 -2.15 -17.27 -24.90
CA PHE A 111 -2.50 -17.72 -23.57
C PHE A 111 -3.44 -18.92 -23.60
N ASP A 112 -4.49 -18.87 -24.40
CA ASP A 112 -5.46 -19.97 -24.53
C ASP A 112 -4.81 -21.25 -25.07
N ARG A 113 -3.91 -21.14 -26.06
CA ARG A 113 -3.12 -22.27 -26.56
C ARG A 113 -2.18 -22.83 -25.50
N TRP A 114 -1.53 -21.97 -24.71
CA TRP A 114 -0.66 -22.37 -23.61
C TRP A 114 -1.46 -23.10 -22.53
N ARG A 115 -2.60 -22.54 -22.11
CA ARG A 115 -3.49 -23.15 -21.12
C ARG A 115 -4.06 -24.49 -21.57
N ALA A 116 -4.43 -24.59 -22.83
CA ALA A 116 -5.02 -25.84 -23.40
C ALA A 116 -3.99 -26.94 -23.66
N SER A 117 -2.69 -26.60 -23.66
CA SER A 117 -1.67 -27.61 -23.95
C SER A 117 -1.44 -28.54 -22.75
N PRO A 118 -1.31 -29.85 -22.95
CA PRO A 118 -0.91 -30.76 -21.88
C PRO A 118 0.41 -30.29 -21.26
N GLY A 119 0.41 -30.07 -19.95
CA GLY A 119 1.62 -29.63 -19.23
C GLY A 119 1.99 -28.15 -19.35
N TRP A 120 1.11 -27.31 -19.91
CA TRP A 120 1.37 -25.86 -20.04
C TRP A 120 2.61 -25.56 -20.89
N VAL A 121 2.72 -26.21 -22.04
CA VAL A 121 3.85 -26.04 -22.96
C VAL A 121 3.70 -24.73 -23.71
N VAL A 122 4.75 -23.89 -23.65
CA VAL A 122 4.76 -22.61 -24.35
C VAL A 122 4.68 -22.82 -25.86
N PRO A 123 3.74 -22.19 -26.58
CA PRO A 123 3.62 -22.33 -28.02
C PRO A 123 4.90 -21.88 -28.75
N PRO A 124 5.32 -22.58 -29.84
CA PRO A 124 6.49 -22.19 -30.61
C PRO A 124 6.44 -20.72 -31.08
N GLY A 125 7.58 -20.03 -31.02
CA GLY A 125 7.71 -18.63 -31.42
C GLY A 125 7.30 -17.62 -30.34
N PHE A 126 6.96 -18.07 -29.12
CA PHE A 126 6.58 -17.19 -28.01
C PHE A 126 7.40 -17.48 -26.75
N THR A 127 7.40 -16.50 -25.84
CA THR A 127 7.88 -16.63 -24.46
C THR A 127 6.75 -16.21 -23.52
N ILE A 128 6.60 -16.95 -22.42
CA ILE A 128 5.60 -16.67 -21.38
C ILE A 128 6.32 -16.61 -20.04
N SER A 129 6.26 -15.46 -19.37
CA SER A 129 6.83 -15.26 -18.04
C SER A 129 5.71 -14.95 -17.05
N TRP A 130 5.62 -15.73 -15.98
CA TRP A 130 4.51 -15.66 -15.03
C TRP A 130 4.92 -15.85 -13.55
N ARG A 131 6.09 -16.47 -13.30
CA ARG A 131 6.53 -16.87 -11.95
C ARG A 131 6.76 -15.70 -10.98
N ASN A 132 6.82 -14.47 -11.47
CA ASN A 132 6.95 -13.29 -10.60
C ASN A 132 5.62 -12.83 -10.00
N VAL A 133 4.49 -13.28 -10.59
CA VAL A 133 3.14 -12.85 -10.18
C VAL A 133 2.24 -14.02 -9.83
N ILE A 134 2.42 -15.17 -10.54
CA ILE A 134 1.63 -16.38 -10.29
C ILE A 134 2.49 -17.39 -9.51
N VAL A 135 1.90 -17.97 -8.48
CA VAL A 135 2.49 -19.06 -7.69
C VAL A 135 2.77 -20.27 -8.59
N ALA A 136 3.94 -20.88 -8.45
CA ALA A 136 4.22 -22.16 -9.06
C ALA A 136 3.63 -23.29 -8.20
N GLY A 137 2.84 -24.17 -8.82
CA GLY A 137 2.40 -25.41 -8.19
C GLY A 137 3.55 -26.41 -7.98
N PRO A 138 3.31 -27.51 -7.25
CA PRO A 138 4.33 -28.53 -6.98
C PRO A 138 4.88 -29.20 -8.24
N ASP A 139 4.08 -29.25 -9.30
CA ASP A 139 4.44 -29.79 -10.61
C ASP A 139 5.14 -28.78 -11.54
N GLY A 140 5.45 -27.57 -11.00
CA GLY A 140 6.10 -26.49 -11.73
C GLY A 140 5.19 -25.72 -12.70
N ARG A 141 3.89 -26.02 -12.74
CA ARG A 141 2.87 -25.30 -13.51
C ARG A 141 2.31 -24.13 -12.72
N PRO A 142 1.58 -23.20 -13.36
CA PRO A 142 0.85 -22.18 -12.61
C PRO A 142 -0.11 -22.82 -11.61
N CYS A 143 -0.04 -22.36 -10.35
CA CYS A 143 -0.95 -22.79 -9.30
C CYS A 143 -2.37 -22.34 -9.63
N ILE A 144 -3.32 -23.28 -9.69
CA ILE A 144 -4.76 -23.02 -9.70
C ILE A 144 -5.33 -23.65 -8.43
N PHE A 145 -6.04 -22.86 -7.63
CA PHE A 145 -6.68 -23.39 -6.43
C PHE A 145 -7.72 -24.44 -6.80
N SER A 146 -7.63 -25.61 -6.20
CA SER A 146 -8.51 -26.74 -6.52
C SER A 146 -9.74 -26.83 -5.62
N THR A 147 -9.74 -26.13 -4.48
CA THR A 147 -10.79 -26.22 -3.45
C THR A 147 -11.08 -24.86 -2.82
N GLY A 148 -12.20 -24.79 -2.09
CA GLY A 148 -12.61 -23.59 -1.34
C GLY A 148 -13.27 -22.52 -2.22
N SER A 149 -13.49 -21.34 -1.65
CA SER A 149 -14.17 -20.22 -2.31
C SER A 149 -13.42 -19.61 -3.49
N HIS A 150 -12.15 -19.99 -3.65
CA HIS A 150 -11.28 -19.48 -4.72
C HIS A 150 -10.88 -20.56 -5.71
N ALA A 151 -11.59 -21.71 -5.71
CA ALA A 151 -11.35 -22.76 -6.68
C ALA A 151 -11.47 -22.22 -8.12
N GLY A 152 -10.52 -22.59 -8.98
CA GLY A 152 -10.44 -22.13 -10.36
C GLY A 152 -9.55 -20.88 -10.58
N TYR A 153 -9.22 -20.12 -9.54
CA TYR A 153 -8.34 -18.96 -9.67
C TYR A 153 -6.87 -19.33 -9.58
N PHE A 154 -6.03 -18.54 -10.23
CA PHE A 154 -4.58 -18.62 -10.04
C PHE A 154 -4.17 -18.14 -8.63
N GLY A 155 -3.20 -18.81 -8.03
CA GLY A 155 -2.49 -18.27 -6.87
C GLY A 155 -1.64 -17.09 -7.29
N SER A 156 -1.94 -15.90 -6.74
CA SER A 156 -1.22 -14.66 -7.03
C SER A 156 -0.22 -14.36 -5.92
N LEU A 157 1.02 -13.98 -6.29
CA LEU A 157 2.11 -13.69 -5.36
C LEU A 157 2.19 -12.21 -4.99
N THR A 158 2.68 -11.98 -3.78
CA THR A 158 3.29 -10.71 -3.35
C THR A 158 4.63 -10.98 -2.69
N ALA A 159 5.49 -9.97 -2.62
CA ALA A 159 6.80 -10.11 -1.98
C ALA A 159 6.69 -10.42 -0.47
N LEU A 160 5.68 -9.86 0.21
CA LEU A 160 5.32 -10.22 1.58
C LEU A 160 4.25 -11.30 1.56
N GLN A 161 4.53 -12.41 2.20
CA GLN A 161 3.58 -13.51 2.31
C GLN A 161 2.97 -13.56 3.71
N ASN A 162 1.73 -14.02 3.79
CA ASN A 162 1.02 -14.14 5.06
C ASN A 162 1.60 -15.27 5.94
N GLY A 163 2.05 -16.35 5.30
CA GLY A 163 2.82 -17.42 5.94
C GLY A 163 2.12 -18.07 7.12
N LEU A 164 0.81 -18.29 7.04
CA LEU A 164 0.02 -18.89 8.11
C LEU A 164 0.46 -20.31 8.44
N SER A 165 0.87 -21.08 7.44
CA SER A 165 1.28 -22.47 7.60
C SER A 165 2.78 -22.65 7.87
N GLY A 166 3.56 -21.58 7.89
CA GLY A 166 5.03 -21.70 7.90
C GLY A 166 5.61 -22.27 6.61
N GLY A 167 4.75 -22.45 5.59
CA GLY A 167 5.12 -22.97 4.31
C GLY A 167 6.08 -22.06 3.54
N ALA A 168 6.87 -22.66 2.66
CA ALA A 168 7.77 -21.94 1.80
C ALA A 168 6.98 -20.97 0.90
N ALA A 169 7.64 -19.89 0.53
CA ALA A 169 7.16 -19.02 -0.53
C ALA A 169 6.77 -19.89 -1.74
N GLY A 170 5.54 -19.76 -2.24
CA GLY A 170 5.11 -20.49 -3.42
C GLY A 170 4.27 -21.73 -3.18
N GLU A 171 3.82 -22.00 -1.95
CA GLU A 171 2.79 -23.02 -1.80
C GLU A 171 1.47 -22.56 -2.42
N CYS A 172 0.86 -23.46 -3.16
CA CYS A 172 -0.44 -23.25 -3.82
C CYS A 172 -1.59 -23.24 -2.80
N GLN A 173 -1.58 -22.26 -1.91
CA GLN A 173 -2.58 -22.07 -0.85
C GLN A 173 -2.94 -20.60 -0.71
N ALA A 174 -4.22 -20.25 -0.82
CA ALA A 174 -4.69 -18.88 -0.70
C ALA A 174 -4.32 -18.24 0.66
N ALA A 175 -4.28 -19.03 1.75
CA ALA A 175 -3.93 -18.56 3.07
C ALA A 175 -2.47 -18.09 3.21
N ASN A 176 -1.57 -18.51 2.31
CA ASN A 176 -0.18 -18.07 2.31
C ASN A 176 0.03 -16.75 1.58
N GLN A 177 -0.93 -16.30 0.81
CA GLN A 177 -0.87 -15.06 0.07
C GLN A 177 -1.29 -13.86 0.94
N LEU A 178 -0.74 -12.70 0.65
CA LEU A 178 -1.19 -11.46 1.26
C LEU A 178 -2.44 -10.99 0.51
N ASP A 179 -3.63 -11.33 1.02
CA ASP A 179 -4.88 -10.93 0.35
C ASP A 179 -5.04 -9.40 0.34
N GLN A 180 -4.67 -8.77 -0.74
CA GLN A 180 -4.73 -7.32 -0.91
C GLN A 180 -6.15 -6.74 -0.97
N ARG A 181 -7.20 -7.56 -0.96
CA ARG A 181 -8.59 -7.10 -0.81
C ARG A 181 -8.90 -6.69 0.63
N VAL A 182 -8.19 -7.27 1.60
CA VAL A 182 -8.47 -7.08 3.04
C VAL A 182 -7.27 -6.57 3.83
N VAL A 183 -6.05 -6.69 3.30
CA VAL A 183 -4.82 -6.20 3.93
C VAL A 183 -4.39 -4.89 3.27
N PRO A 184 -4.42 -3.75 3.99
CA PRO A 184 -3.87 -2.50 3.47
C PRO A 184 -2.37 -2.63 3.25
N ALA A 185 -1.93 -2.42 2.01
CA ALA A 185 -0.53 -2.56 1.64
C ALA A 185 -0.14 -1.56 0.54
N ILE A 186 1.16 -1.27 0.44
CA ILE A 186 1.75 -0.57 -0.70
C ILE A 186 2.71 -1.47 -1.44
N VAL A 187 2.98 -1.14 -2.71
CA VAL A 187 4.08 -1.70 -3.48
C VAL A 187 5.31 -0.81 -3.30
N LEU A 188 6.40 -1.37 -2.81
CA LEU A 188 7.70 -0.71 -2.85
C LEU A 188 8.30 -0.86 -4.24
N ARG A 189 8.69 0.27 -4.84
CA ARG A 189 9.46 0.18 -6.06
C ARG A 189 10.78 -0.52 -5.80
N GLY A 190 11.06 -1.58 -6.55
CA GLY A 190 12.31 -2.31 -6.54
C GLY A 190 13.46 -1.60 -7.27
N GLY A 191 14.67 -2.14 -7.12
CA GLY A 191 15.86 -1.69 -7.83
C GLY A 191 16.69 -0.62 -7.13
N ALA A 192 17.99 -0.58 -7.45
CA ALA A 192 18.98 0.26 -6.79
C ALA A 192 18.73 1.78 -6.87
N GLY A 193 17.88 2.23 -7.78
CA GLY A 193 17.53 3.64 -7.94
C GLY A 193 16.35 4.11 -7.09
N SER A 194 15.76 3.26 -6.26
CA SER A 194 14.62 3.64 -5.41
C SER A 194 15.07 4.43 -4.18
N PRO A 195 14.70 5.71 -4.02
CA PRO A 195 15.05 6.48 -2.83
C PRO A 195 14.44 5.86 -1.56
N LEU A 196 13.28 5.21 -1.64
CA LEU A 196 12.71 4.50 -0.48
C LEU A 196 13.64 3.41 0.03
N GLN A 197 14.22 2.60 -0.86
CA GLN A 197 15.19 1.56 -0.47
C GLN A 197 16.50 2.14 0.03
N GLN A 198 16.99 3.24 -0.57
CA GLN A 198 18.17 3.95 -0.10
C GLN A 198 17.96 4.50 1.32
N PHE A 199 16.76 4.94 1.65
CA PHE A 199 16.38 5.37 3.00
C PHE A 199 16.08 4.23 3.96
N GLY A 200 16.27 2.99 3.53
CA GLY A 200 16.19 1.80 4.38
C GLY A 200 14.84 1.10 4.39
N ALA A 201 13.87 1.53 3.58
CA ALA A 201 12.58 0.85 3.46
C ALA A 201 12.74 -0.60 2.94
N ARG A 202 11.99 -1.52 3.51
CA ARG A 202 12.02 -2.96 3.20
C ARG A 202 10.59 -3.53 3.17
N ILE A 203 10.44 -4.65 2.50
CA ILE A 203 9.20 -5.44 2.55
C ILE A 203 8.91 -5.83 4.00
N GLY A 204 7.64 -5.66 4.40
CA GLY A 204 7.17 -5.88 5.76
C GLY A 204 7.22 -4.65 6.67
N ASP A 205 7.85 -3.55 6.26
CA ASP A 205 7.84 -2.30 7.03
C ASP A 205 6.43 -1.74 7.17
N LEU A 206 6.15 -1.16 8.33
CA LEU A 206 4.89 -0.48 8.59
C LEU A 206 4.78 0.79 7.72
N VAL A 207 3.55 1.12 7.38
CA VAL A 207 3.22 2.26 6.53
C VAL A 207 2.05 3.02 7.14
N VAL A 208 2.13 4.34 7.13
CA VAL A 208 0.96 5.21 7.31
C VAL A 208 0.63 5.89 5.99
N ALA A 209 -0.62 5.79 5.57
CA ALA A 209 -1.12 6.48 4.38
C ALA A 209 -2.26 7.42 4.77
N THR A 210 -2.27 8.62 4.20
CA THR A 210 -3.25 9.65 4.54
C THR A 210 -3.81 10.28 3.26
N ASN A 211 -5.12 10.37 3.19
CA ASN A 211 -5.77 11.24 2.22
C ASN A 211 -5.70 12.69 2.75
N PRO A 212 -4.94 13.59 2.11
CA PRO A 212 -4.72 14.93 2.65
C PRO A 212 -5.98 15.82 2.64
N VAL A 213 -6.99 15.46 1.83
CA VAL A 213 -8.25 16.21 1.72
C VAL A 213 -9.25 15.77 2.78
N THR A 214 -9.53 14.46 2.85
CA THR A 214 -10.53 13.91 3.79
C THR A 214 -9.97 13.65 5.18
N ARG A 215 -8.64 13.67 5.34
CA ARG A 215 -7.92 13.34 6.58
C ARG A 215 -8.08 11.89 7.04
N VAL A 216 -8.56 11.02 6.18
CA VAL A 216 -8.60 9.58 6.45
C VAL A 216 -7.17 9.06 6.55
N VAL A 217 -6.87 8.36 7.65
CA VAL A 217 -5.57 7.75 7.95
C VAL A 217 -5.71 6.23 7.92
N VAL A 218 -4.81 5.55 7.24
CA VAL A 218 -4.82 4.09 7.09
C VAL A 218 -3.46 3.53 7.51
N SER A 219 -3.50 2.56 8.41
CA SER A 219 -2.34 1.74 8.76
C SER A 219 -2.16 0.64 7.72
N ALA A 220 -0.97 0.53 7.16
CA ALA A 220 -0.67 -0.41 6.09
C ALA A 220 0.71 -1.06 6.26
N VAL A 221 1.10 -1.90 5.32
CA VAL A 221 2.40 -2.56 5.28
C VAL A 221 3.02 -2.43 3.88
N ALA A 222 4.34 -2.43 3.78
CA ALA A 222 5.04 -2.63 2.52
C ALA A 222 4.88 -4.09 2.10
N GLY A 223 3.86 -4.38 1.28
CA GLY A 223 3.38 -5.74 1.00
C GLY A 223 3.96 -6.35 -0.25
N ASP A 224 4.37 -5.52 -1.19
CA ASP A 224 4.86 -6.01 -2.47
C ASP A 224 6.04 -5.19 -2.99
N SER A 225 6.74 -5.74 -3.99
CA SER A 225 7.83 -5.06 -4.68
C SER A 225 7.62 -5.11 -6.18
N GLY A 226 7.59 -3.96 -6.81
CA GLY A 226 7.52 -3.82 -8.26
C GLY A 226 8.80 -3.26 -8.86
N ASP A 227 9.08 -3.60 -10.10
CA ASP A 227 10.10 -2.94 -10.92
C ASP A 227 9.54 -1.69 -11.61
N GLY A 228 8.32 -1.30 -11.22
CA GLY A 228 7.51 -0.27 -11.81
C GLY A 228 8.23 1.04 -12.06
N ASN A 229 7.75 1.72 -13.06
CA ASN A 229 8.30 2.99 -13.51
C ASN A 229 7.85 4.18 -12.66
N ARG A 230 7.10 3.95 -11.58
CA ARG A 230 6.53 4.98 -10.70
C ARG A 230 6.52 4.51 -9.23
N ILE A 231 6.44 5.48 -8.32
CA ILE A 231 6.02 5.29 -6.93
C ILE A 231 4.51 5.52 -6.90
N GLY A 232 3.77 4.81 -6.08
CA GLY A 232 2.33 5.05 -5.91
C GLY A 232 1.48 3.90 -6.44
N GLU A 233 1.59 2.76 -5.75
CA GLU A 233 0.66 1.66 -5.90
C GLU A 233 0.21 1.19 -4.52
N GLY A 234 -1.12 1.02 -4.38
CA GLY A 234 -1.75 0.58 -3.14
C GLY A 234 -2.65 -0.62 -3.35
N SER A 235 -2.81 -1.45 -2.33
CA SER A 235 -3.74 -2.57 -2.34
C SER A 235 -5.19 -2.09 -2.49
N ILE A 236 -6.08 -2.98 -2.90
CA ILE A 236 -7.52 -2.73 -2.92
C ILE A 236 -7.99 -2.21 -1.56
N ALA A 237 -7.61 -2.89 -0.46
CA ALA A 237 -7.99 -2.50 0.89
C ALA A 237 -7.51 -1.09 1.26
N LEU A 238 -6.29 -0.73 0.88
CA LEU A 238 -5.73 0.60 1.14
C LEU A 238 -6.48 1.68 0.36
N ASN A 239 -6.65 1.49 -0.95
CA ASN A 239 -7.30 2.48 -1.80
C ASN A 239 -8.78 2.66 -1.43
N MET A 240 -9.51 1.55 -1.17
CA MET A 240 -10.89 1.60 -0.68
C MET A 240 -11.00 2.42 0.62
N ALA A 241 -10.13 2.16 1.59
CA ALA A 241 -10.14 2.89 2.86
C ALA A 241 -9.87 4.38 2.66
N LEU A 242 -8.83 4.76 1.89
CA LEU A 242 -8.47 6.16 1.61
C LEU A 242 -9.57 6.91 0.84
N LEU A 243 -10.32 6.21 -0.01
CA LEU A 243 -11.44 6.75 -0.80
C LEU A 243 -12.79 6.61 -0.10
N SER A 244 -12.85 5.99 1.08
CA SER A 244 -14.09 5.68 1.81
C SER A 244 -15.08 4.84 0.98
N VAL A 245 -14.57 3.92 0.16
CA VAL A 245 -15.35 2.97 -0.63
C VAL A 245 -15.48 1.67 0.14
N THR A 246 -16.67 1.10 0.21
CA THR A 246 -16.93 -0.14 0.97
C THR A 246 -17.22 -1.35 0.08
N GLN A 247 -17.59 -1.12 -1.19
CA GLN A 247 -17.92 -2.19 -2.11
C GLN A 247 -16.65 -2.79 -2.74
N GLN A 248 -16.44 -4.08 -2.53
CA GLN A 248 -15.33 -4.82 -3.14
C GLN A 248 -15.49 -4.90 -4.66
N PRO A 249 -14.39 -4.74 -5.43
CA PRO A 249 -14.42 -4.90 -6.87
C PRO A 249 -14.71 -6.35 -7.27
N ARG A 250 -15.42 -6.52 -8.37
CA ARG A 250 -15.76 -7.83 -8.96
C ARG A 250 -15.11 -8.05 -10.32
N THR A 251 -14.69 -6.98 -10.98
CA THR A 251 -14.07 -6.99 -12.30
C THR A 251 -12.81 -6.12 -12.28
N TYR A 252 -12.00 -6.21 -13.32
CA TYR A 252 -10.86 -5.34 -13.53
C TYR A 252 -11.26 -3.86 -13.57
N GLU A 253 -12.35 -3.53 -14.27
CA GLU A 253 -12.83 -2.15 -14.35
C GLU A 253 -13.30 -1.62 -12.98
N ASP A 254 -13.92 -2.46 -12.15
CA ASP A 254 -14.26 -2.07 -10.78
C ASP A 254 -13.00 -1.80 -9.94
N ALA A 255 -12.00 -2.68 -10.05
CA ALA A 255 -10.73 -2.50 -9.35
C ALA A 255 -10.03 -1.21 -9.79
N LYS A 256 -9.98 -0.93 -11.09
CA LYS A 256 -9.36 0.26 -11.65
C LYS A 256 -10.03 1.56 -11.20
N ARG A 257 -11.32 1.57 -10.89
CA ARG A 257 -12.01 2.73 -10.31
C ARG A 257 -11.52 3.09 -8.91
N LEU A 258 -10.75 2.22 -8.26
CA LEU A 258 -10.09 2.49 -6.99
C LEU A 258 -8.74 3.21 -7.15
N ASP A 259 -8.28 3.46 -8.37
CA ASP A 259 -7.16 4.37 -8.60
C ASP A 259 -7.51 5.75 -8.05
N THR A 260 -6.61 6.39 -7.32
CA THR A 260 -6.88 7.72 -6.78
C THR A 260 -6.82 8.84 -7.84
N GLY A 261 -6.63 8.47 -9.10
CA GLY A 261 -6.60 9.39 -10.24
C GLY A 261 -5.45 10.39 -10.14
N THR A 262 -5.78 11.68 -10.07
CA THR A 262 -4.81 12.76 -9.87
C THR A 262 -4.66 13.17 -8.39
N ALA A 263 -5.47 12.59 -7.49
CA ALA A 263 -5.40 12.91 -6.07
C ALA A 263 -4.17 12.25 -5.43
N ALA A 264 -3.18 13.05 -5.09
CA ALA A 264 -1.98 12.57 -4.42
C ALA A 264 -2.27 12.25 -2.95
N MET A 265 -2.02 11.01 -2.56
CA MET A 265 -2.03 10.57 -1.17
C MET A 265 -0.67 10.83 -0.53
N VAL A 266 -0.63 11.07 0.77
CA VAL A 266 0.61 11.12 1.54
C VAL A 266 0.88 9.73 2.08
N VAL A 267 2.03 9.17 1.73
CA VAL A 267 2.43 7.82 2.15
C VAL A 267 3.78 7.90 2.83
N ALA A 268 3.88 7.34 4.02
CA ALA A 268 5.14 7.25 4.74
C ALA A 268 5.43 5.80 5.14
N VAL A 269 6.59 5.31 4.73
CA VAL A 269 7.15 4.02 5.13
C VAL A 269 8.02 4.24 6.36
N LEU A 270 7.94 3.36 7.35
CA LEU A 270 8.73 3.39 8.57
C LEU A 270 9.92 2.43 8.43
N PRO A 271 11.12 2.90 8.05
CA PRO A 271 12.23 2.02 7.77
C PRO A 271 12.60 1.14 8.96
N GLN A 272 12.92 -0.14 8.70
CA GLN A 272 13.33 -1.13 9.70
C GLN A 272 12.23 -1.53 10.70
N SER A 273 10.96 -1.25 10.41
CA SER A 273 9.84 -1.62 11.28
C SER A 273 9.26 -3.02 11.00
N ALA A 274 9.75 -3.74 9.99
CA ALA A 274 9.22 -5.04 9.60
C ALA A 274 9.17 -6.07 10.75
N ALA A 275 10.17 -6.07 11.62
CA ALA A 275 10.23 -6.96 12.77
C ALA A 275 9.53 -6.42 14.02
N PHE A 276 9.12 -5.13 14.01
CA PHE A 276 8.51 -4.50 15.18
C PHE A 276 7.18 -5.16 15.51
N ARG A 277 7.11 -5.87 16.64
CA ARG A 277 5.91 -6.59 17.13
C ARG A 277 5.18 -7.34 16.01
N ARG A 278 5.93 -8.03 15.13
CA ARG A 278 5.37 -8.71 13.96
C ARG A 278 4.34 -9.76 14.37
N GLU A 279 3.17 -9.68 13.79
CA GLU A 279 2.04 -10.56 14.04
C GLU A 279 1.47 -11.05 12.70
N ARG A 280 1.05 -12.30 12.66
CA ARG A 280 0.43 -12.97 11.51
C ARG A 280 -0.84 -13.67 11.92
N PRO A 281 -1.86 -13.79 11.05
CA PRO A 281 -1.91 -13.24 9.71
C PRO A 281 -1.92 -11.72 9.71
N TYR A 282 -1.36 -11.10 8.67
CA TYR A 282 -1.52 -9.66 8.47
C TYR A 282 -2.99 -9.32 8.21
N ASN A 283 -3.51 -8.37 8.93
CA ASN A 283 -4.84 -7.80 8.73
C ASN A 283 -4.86 -6.33 9.17
N ALA A 284 -5.92 -5.60 8.83
CA ALA A 284 -6.03 -4.17 9.14
C ALA A 284 -5.92 -3.88 10.65
N GLU A 285 -6.49 -4.74 11.50
CA GLU A 285 -6.51 -4.55 12.96
C GLU A 285 -5.11 -4.68 13.57
N ASN A 286 -4.36 -5.77 13.24
CA ASN A 286 -3.02 -5.92 13.80
C ASN A 286 -2.04 -4.89 13.24
N LEU A 287 -2.21 -4.46 11.99
CA LEU A 287 -1.42 -3.36 11.43
C LEU A 287 -1.71 -2.04 12.16
N ALA A 288 -2.97 -1.72 12.43
CA ALA A 288 -3.36 -0.53 13.19
C ALA A 288 -2.76 -0.53 14.59
N ARG A 289 -2.90 -1.62 15.33
CA ARG A 289 -2.33 -1.78 16.68
C ARG A 289 -0.81 -1.66 16.69
N ARG A 290 -0.12 -2.30 15.74
CA ARG A 290 1.34 -2.24 15.61
C ARG A 290 1.82 -0.82 15.29
N LEU A 291 1.15 -0.14 14.37
CA LEU A 291 1.50 1.22 13.97
C LEU A 291 1.27 2.20 15.12
N ASP A 292 0.16 2.07 15.84
CA ASP A 292 -0.15 2.92 16.99
C ASP A 292 0.89 2.77 18.09
N THR A 293 1.26 1.53 18.40
CA THR A 293 2.32 1.25 19.38
C THR A 293 3.68 1.79 18.91
N TRP A 294 4.02 1.62 17.62
CA TRP A 294 5.26 2.17 17.07
C TRP A 294 5.30 3.69 17.19
N ALA A 295 4.20 4.35 16.84
CA ALA A 295 4.09 5.80 16.91
C ALA A 295 4.24 6.31 18.36
N ALA A 296 3.60 5.64 19.33
CA ALA A 296 3.72 5.98 20.74
C ALA A 296 5.16 5.82 21.24
N GLU A 297 5.82 4.69 20.98
CA GLU A 297 7.20 4.42 21.41
C GLU A 297 8.24 5.34 20.75
N ARG A 298 7.92 5.94 19.61
CA ARG A 298 8.80 6.88 18.89
C ARG A 298 8.50 8.35 19.14
N GLY A 299 7.55 8.66 20.04
CA GLY A 299 7.25 10.02 20.49
C GLY A 299 6.19 10.75 19.68
N TYR A 300 5.50 10.08 18.76
CA TYR A 300 4.37 10.66 18.00
C TYR A 300 3.05 10.61 18.78
N GLY A 301 3.01 9.93 19.92
CA GLY A 301 1.83 9.74 20.75
C GLY A 301 0.92 8.63 20.26
N ASN A 302 0.51 8.65 18.99
CA ASN A 302 -0.34 7.65 18.33
C ASN A 302 -0.23 7.75 16.81
N THR A 303 -0.96 6.89 16.10
CA THR A 303 -1.03 6.87 14.63
C THR A 303 -1.44 8.23 14.04
N GLN A 304 -2.39 8.93 14.65
CA GLN A 304 -2.84 10.25 14.16
C GLN A 304 -1.73 11.31 14.29
N GLY A 305 -0.99 11.30 15.40
CA GLY A 305 0.16 12.20 15.59
C GLY A 305 1.27 11.95 14.55
N LEU A 306 1.54 10.67 14.25
CA LEU A 306 2.46 10.29 13.16
C LEU A 306 1.94 10.78 11.80
N ALA A 307 0.65 10.55 11.49
CA ALA A 307 0.05 11.01 10.24
C ALA A 307 0.13 12.53 10.07
N ASN A 308 -0.11 13.29 11.13
CA ASN A 308 0.03 14.76 11.10
C ASN A 308 1.49 15.16 10.78
N ALA A 309 2.47 14.53 11.42
CA ALA A 309 3.89 14.78 11.13
C ALA A 309 4.25 14.43 9.67
N THR A 310 3.72 13.34 9.12
CA THR A 310 3.97 12.97 7.72
C THR A 310 3.33 13.96 6.74
N LEU A 311 2.12 14.44 7.03
CA LEU A 311 1.47 15.49 6.24
C LEU A 311 2.32 16.77 6.21
N GLU A 312 2.82 17.21 7.35
CA GLU A 312 3.72 18.37 7.47
C GLU A 312 5.00 18.18 6.67
N CYS A 313 5.66 17.02 6.83
CA CYS A 313 6.90 16.70 6.14
C CYS A 313 6.74 16.48 4.63
N SER A 314 5.53 16.29 4.17
CA SER A 314 5.21 16.15 2.75
C SER A 314 4.89 17.46 2.04
N ASN A 315 4.83 18.61 2.76
CA ASN A 315 4.56 19.89 2.14
C ASN A 315 5.68 20.29 1.17
N GLY A 316 5.30 20.68 -0.04
CA GLY A 316 6.24 21.00 -1.11
C GLY A 316 6.93 19.79 -1.77
N LEU A 317 6.37 18.58 -1.60
CA LEU A 317 6.68 17.42 -2.44
C LEU A 317 5.75 17.35 -3.62
#